data_f5cca0adf63b3f7d13fe58aa93b1810a
#
_entry.id   f5cca0adf63b3f7d13fe58aa93b1810a
#
_cell.length_a   1.000
_cell.length_b   1.000
_cell.length_c   1.000
_cell.angle_alpha   90.00
_cell.angle_beta   90.00
_cell.angle_gamma   90.00
#
_symmetry.space_group_name_H-M   'P 1'
#
loop_
_entity.id
_entity.type
_entity.pdbx_description
1 polymer ?
#
loop_
_entity_poly.entity_id
_entity_poly.type
_entity_poly.pdbx_seq_one_letter_code
_entity_poly.pdbx_strand_id
1 'polypeptide(L)'
;MRIGLLGTGMVGQTLSGALARIGHDVVIGTRDPEAALSRTEATRPGMEPFSRWHGANPGVSVETFSDAAAHGEIVVNATAGTASLDALRAAGQDNLDGKVLIDVANPLDFSAGFPPPCRWRTPTRWPSRSSAPIRAREW
;
A
#
# COMPACT_ATOMS: atom_id res chain seq x y z
N MET A 1 16.98 -0.69 7.11
CA MET A 1 16.48 -0.38 5.75
C MET A 1 15.26 0.51 5.88
N ARG A 2 15.13 1.53 5.07
CA ARG A 2 13.95 2.41 5.03
C ARG A 2 12.91 1.83 4.09
N ILE A 3 11.68 1.71 4.54
CA ILE A 3 10.59 1.11 3.77
C ILE A 3 9.39 2.06 3.77
N GLY A 4 8.98 2.48 2.59
CA GLY A 4 7.74 3.22 2.38
C GLY A 4 6.61 2.23 2.07
N LEU A 5 5.51 2.28 2.82
CA LEU A 5 4.37 1.41 2.60
C LEU A 5 3.13 2.23 2.29
N LEU A 6 2.49 1.98 1.18
CA LEU A 6 1.30 2.72 0.76
C LEU A 6 0.03 1.96 1.16
N GLY A 7 -0.79 2.57 2.02
CA GLY A 7 -2.10 2.06 2.42
C GLY A 7 -2.20 1.59 3.87
N THR A 8 -3.21 2.10 4.56
CA THR A 8 -3.52 1.85 5.99
C THR A 8 -4.54 0.74 6.23
N GLY A 9 -4.77 -0.11 5.24
CA GLY A 9 -5.63 -1.29 5.34
C GLY A 9 -4.99 -2.43 6.15
N MET A 10 -5.70 -3.55 6.28
CA MET A 10 -5.24 -4.72 7.03
C MET A 10 -3.85 -5.21 6.60
N VAL A 11 -3.62 -5.33 5.29
CA VAL A 11 -2.32 -5.76 4.76
C VAL A 11 -1.23 -4.74 5.10
N GLY A 12 -1.52 -3.44 4.90
CA GLY A 12 -0.58 -2.37 5.25
C GLY A 12 -0.20 -2.37 6.73
N GLN A 13 -1.19 -2.46 7.61
CA GLN A 13 -0.97 -2.55 9.06
C GLN A 13 -0.12 -3.78 9.43
N THR A 14 -0.47 -4.95 8.90
CA THR A 14 0.23 -6.20 9.20
C THR A 14 1.70 -6.14 8.75
N LEU A 15 1.94 -5.69 7.52
CA LEU A 15 3.30 -5.62 6.98
C LEU A 15 4.13 -4.55 7.70
N SER A 16 3.57 -3.34 7.90
CA SER A 16 4.29 -2.26 8.59
C SER A 16 4.69 -2.64 10.01
N GLY A 17 3.77 -3.22 10.79
CA GLY A 17 4.06 -3.67 12.14
C GLY A 17 5.07 -4.81 12.19
N ALA A 18 5.02 -5.75 11.24
CA ALA A 18 5.99 -6.85 11.16
C ALA A 18 7.39 -6.35 10.81
N LEU A 19 7.50 -5.47 9.80
CA LEU A 19 8.76 -4.90 9.35
C LEU A 19 9.41 -4.02 10.42
N ALA A 20 8.64 -3.19 11.12
CA ALA A 20 9.14 -2.38 12.21
C ALA A 20 9.67 -3.24 13.38
N ARG A 21 8.99 -4.33 13.72
CA ARG A 21 9.43 -5.24 14.80
C ARG A 21 10.76 -5.94 14.51
N ILE A 22 11.11 -6.15 13.26
CA ILE A 22 12.41 -6.73 12.87
C ILE A 22 13.47 -5.66 12.58
N GLY A 23 13.20 -4.40 12.96
CA GLY A 23 14.19 -3.32 12.98
C GLY A 23 14.30 -2.52 11.69
N HIS A 24 13.28 -2.55 10.83
CA HIS A 24 13.22 -1.64 9.68
C HIS A 24 12.63 -0.30 10.08
N ASP A 25 13.05 0.75 9.41
CA ASP A 25 12.51 2.10 9.51
C ASP A 25 11.34 2.23 8.53
N VAL A 26 10.13 2.22 9.06
CA VAL A 26 8.89 2.07 8.27
C VAL A 26 8.03 3.32 8.35
N VAL A 27 7.70 3.87 7.19
CA VAL A 27 6.70 4.92 7.04
C VAL A 27 5.50 4.36 6.28
N ILE A 28 4.31 4.44 6.89
CA ILE A 28 3.06 4.06 6.24
C ILE A 28 2.38 5.30 5.66
N GLY A 29 2.14 5.27 4.35
CA GLY A 29 1.53 6.36 3.59
C GLY A 29 0.01 6.23 3.52
N THR A 30 -0.66 7.37 3.60
CA THR A 30 -2.10 7.52 3.41
C THR A 30 -2.42 8.79 2.63
N ARG A 31 -3.67 8.97 2.21
CA ARG A 31 -4.14 10.21 1.58
C ARG A 31 -4.17 11.39 2.55
N ASP A 32 -4.54 11.11 3.79
CA ASP A 32 -4.71 12.09 4.85
C ASP A 32 -4.26 11.45 6.18
N PRO A 33 -3.04 11.78 6.66
CA PRO A 33 -2.50 11.27 7.90
C PRO A 33 -3.33 11.62 9.13
N GLU A 34 -3.82 12.86 9.23
CA GLU A 34 -4.60 13.33 10.37
C GLU A 34 -5.95 12.60 10.45
N ALA A 35 -6.65 12.49 9.34
CA ALA A 35 -7.90 11.74 9.26
C ALA A 35 -7.69 10.24 9.54
N ALA A 36 -6.56 9.67 9.15
CA ALA A 36 -6.24 8.28 9.46
C ALA A 36 -5.99 8.06 10.95
N LEU A 37 -5.21 8.94 11.58
CA LEU A 37 -4.88 8.88 13.01
C LEU A 37 -6.07 9.19 13.93
N SER A 38 -7.00 10.03 13.49
CA SER A 38 -8.22 10.36 14.25
C SER A 38 -9.34 9.31 14.08
N ARG A 39 -9.18 8.35 13.18
CA ARG A 39 -10.22 7.34 12.89
C ARG A 39 -10.36 6.36 14.05
N THR A 40 -11.48 6.45 14.77
CA THR A 40 -11.83 5.58 15.89
C THR A 40 -12.71 4.39 15.48
N GLU A 41 -13.16 4.34 14.23
CA GLU A 41 -13.98 3.26 13.71
C GLU A 41 -13.18 2.36 12.77
N ALA A 42 -13.46 1.06 12.83
CA ALA A 42 -12.88 0.10 11.92
C ALA A 42 -13.44 0.27 10.50
N THR A 43 -12.58 0.22 9.50
CA THR A 43 -13.00 0.32 8.10
C THR A 43 -13.69 -0.94 7.58
N ARG A 44 -13.60 -2.05 8.32
CA ARG A 44 -14.24 -3.33 8.01
C ARG A 44 -14.54 -4.10 9.30
N PRO A 45 -15.59 -4.94 9.34
CA PRO A 45 -15.85 -5.84 10.45
C PRO A 45 -14.60 -6.71 10.76
N GLY A 46 -14.25 -6.83 12.02
CA GLY A 46 -13.11 -7.64 12.48
C GLY A 46 -11.74 -6.96 12.38
N MET A 47 -11.68 -5.71 11.92
CA MET A 47 -10.45 -4.90 11.96
C MET A 47 -10.45 -3.98 13.16
N GLU A 48 -9.25 -3.72 13.67
CA GLU A 48 -9.03 -2.64 14.63
C GLU A 48 -9.04 -1.27 13.92
N PRO A 49 -9.53 -0.20 14.57
CA PRO A 49 -9.33 1.16 14.06
C PRO A 49 -7.84 1.45 13.86
N PHE A 50 -7.52 2.19 12.80
CA PHE A 50 -6.11 2.49 12.49
C PHE A 50 -5.41 3.26 13.62
N SER A 51 -6.10 4.19 14.27
CA SER A 51 -5.57 4.94 15.41
C SER A 51 -5.12 4.04 16.56
N ARG A 52 -5.90 3.00 16.86
CA ARG A 52 -5.59 2.05 17.92
C ARG A 52 -4.42 1.14 17.54
N TRP A 53 -4.42 0.65 16.30
CA TRP A 53 -3.29 -0.11 15.77
C TRP A 53 -2.00 0.70 15.82
N HIS A 54 -2.03 1.97 15.40
CA HIS A 54 -0.87 2.85 15.41
C HIS A 54 -0.36 3.10 16.86
N GLY A 55 -1.26 3.30 17.82
CA GLY A 55 -0.90 3.40 19.24
C GLY A 55 -0.15 2.17 19.79
N ALA A 56 -0.45 0.98 19.25
CA ALA A 56 0.25 -0.27 19.58
C ALA A 56 1.54 -0.47 18.75
N ASN A 57 1.77 0.32 17.72
CA ASN A 57 2.94 0.24 16.83
C ASN A 57 3.63 1.62 16.67
N PRO A 58 4.13 2.23 17.77
CA PRO A 58 4.69 3.59 17.75
C PRO A 58 5.98 3.71 16.93
N GLY A 59 6.60 2.61 16.56
CA GLY A 59 7.77 2.56 15.67
C GLY A 59 7.44 2.73 14.18
N VAL A 60 6.17 2.89 13.81
CA VAL A 60 5.74 3.15 12.43
C VAL A 60 5.26 4.59 12.32
N SER A 61 5.93 5.39 11.49
CA SER A 61 5.49 6.76 11.18
C SER A 61 4.35 6.76 10.17
N VAL A 62 3.45 7.76 10.27
CA VAL A 62 2.30 7.91 9.37
C VAL A 62 2.43 9.22 8.62
N GLU A 63 2.50 9.14 7.29
CA GLU A 63 2.74 10.27 6.40
C GLU A 63 1.84 10.23 5.17
N THR A 64 2.01 11.20 4.26
CA THR A 64 1.35 11.15 2.95
C THR A 64 1.93 10.04 2.08
N PHE A 65 1.24 9.68 0.99
CA PHE A 65 1.79 8.72 0.01
C PHE A 65 3.12 9.19 -0.58
N SER A 66 3.24 10.50 -0.84
CA SER A 66 4.46 11.11 -1.38
C SER A 66 5.63 10.98 -0.41
N ASP A 67 5.42 11.33 0.86
CA ASP A 67 6.47 11.31 1.87
C ASP A 67 6.90 9.88 2.20
N ALA A 68 5.95 8.94 2.28
CA ALA A 68 6.26 7.53 2.47
C ALA A 68 7.07 6.96 1.30
N ALA A 69 6.71 7.31 0.06
CA ALA A 69 7.46 6.88 -1.11
C ALA A 69 8.86 7.51 -1.17
N ALA A 70 8.99 8.80 -0.82
CA ALA A 70 10.27 9.48 -0.77
C ALA A 70 11.22 8.88 0.29
N HIS A 71 10.66 8.52 1.47
CA HIS A 71 11.41 7.90 2.57
C HIS A 71 11.99 6.54 2.19
N GLY A 72 11.18 5.69 1.53
CA GLY A 72 11.54 4.28 1.28
C GLY A 72 12.68 4.09 0.28
N GLU A 73 13.61 3.21 0.59
CA GLU A 73 14.54 2.58 -0.39
C GLU A 73 13.78 1.51 -1.19
N ILE A 74 12.80 0.89 -0.55
CA ILE A 74 11.82 -0.01 -1.15
C ILE A 74 10.44 0.56 -0.85
N VAL A 75 9.55 0.51 -1.84
CA VAL A 75 8.15 0.92 -1.70
C VAL A 75 7.24 -0.29 -1.83
N VAL A 76 6.31 -0.45 -0.89
CA VAL A 76 5.30 -1.53 -0.92
C VAL A 76 3.93 -0.91 -1.14
N ASN A 77 3.26 -1.27 -2.23
CA ASN A 77 1.87 -0.88 -2.48
C ASN A 77 0.92 -1.92 -1.86
N ALA A 78 0.30 -1.57 -0.75
CA ALA A 78 -0.69 -2.38 -0.03
C ALA A 78 -2.06 -1.69 0.01
N THR A 79 -2.36 -0.86 -0.97
CA THR A 79 -3.67 -0.22 -1.12
C THR A 79 -4.73 -1.21 -1.63
N ALA A 80 -6.00 -0.84 -1.58
CA ALA A 80 -7.03 -1.57 -2.32
C ALA A 80 -6.74 -1.48 -3.82
N GLY A 81 -6.82 -2.60 -4.55
CA GLY A 81 -6.45 -2.62 -5.97
C GLY A 81 -7.21 -1.62 -6.84
N THR A 82 -8.46 -1.28 -6.46
CA THR A 82 -9.25 -0.22 -7.14
C THR A 82 -8.72 1.19 -6.89
N ALA A 83 -7.91 1.41 -5.85
CA ALA A 83 -7.30 2.70 -5.51
C ALA A 83 -5.78 2.71 -5.78
N SER A 84 -5.22 1.61 -6.27
CA SER A 84 -3.78 1.42 -6.44
C SER A 84 -3.15 2.49 -7.34
N LEU A 85 -3.71 2.70 -8.53
CA LEU A 85 -3.18 3.67 -9.48
C LEU A 85 -3.20 5.11 -8.96
N ASP A 86 -4.26 5.49 -8.23
CA ASP A 86 -4.36 6.83 -7.66
C ASP A 86 -3.37 7.02 -6.50
N ALA A 87 -3.14 5.97 -5.71
CA ALA A 87 -2.13 5.99 -4.66
C ALA A 87 -0.70 6.11 -5.23
N LEU A 88 -0.39 5.38 -6.30
CA LEU A 88 0.91 5.47 -6.99
C LEU A 88 1.12 6.84 -7.66
N ARG A 89 0.07 7.43 -8.24
CA ARG A 89 0.14 8.81 -8.76
C ARG A 89 0.40 9.82 -7.63
N ALA A 90 -0.29 9.66 -6.49
CA ALA A 90 -0.11 10.51 -5.33
C ALA A 90 1.26 10.32 -4.65
N ALA A 91 1.86 9.14 -4.75
CA ALA A 91 3.23 8.87 -4.31
C ALA A 91 4.26 9.66 -5.13
N GLY A 92 3.96 9.94 -6.39
CA GLY A 92 4.80 10.70 -7.30
C GLY A 92 5.83 9.84 -8.04
N GLN A 93 5.93 10.06 -9.36
CA GLN A 93 6.84 9.30 -10.21
C GLN A 93 8.29 9.45 -9.76
N ASP A 94 8.72 10.66 -9.43
CA ASP A 94 10.11 10.95 -9.03
C ASP A 94 10.50 10.23 -7.73
N ASN A 95 9.54 10.03 -6.81
CA ASN A 95 9.74 9.29 -5.58
C ASN A 95 9.81 7.77 -5.77
N LEU A 96 9.31 7.27 -6.89
CA LEU A 96 9.29 5.84 -7.24
C LEU A 96 10.40 5.46 -8.22
N ASP A 97 10.94 6.44 -8.95
CA ASP A 97 11.93 6.19 -9.99
C ASP A 97 13.21 5.58 -9.41
N GLY A 98 13.69 4.53 -10.05
CA GLY A 98 14.87 3.79 -9.63
C GLY A 98 14.74 2.95 -8.35
N LYS A 99 13.54 2.88 -7.75
CA LYS A 99 13.26 2.08 -6.56
C LYS A 99 12.60 0.74 -6.89
N VAL A 100 12.71 -0.21 -5.97
CA VAL A 100 11.95 -1.46 -6.03
C VAL A 100 10.54 -1.18 -5.52
N LEU A 101 9.54 -1.42 -6.36
CA LEU A 101 8.14 -1.40 -5.99
C LEU A 101 7.61 -2.83 -5.85
N ILE A 102 7.18 -3.18 -4.64
CA ILE A 102 6.49 -4.45 -4.35
C ILE A 102 5.00 -4.18 -4.34
N ASP A 103 4.28 -4.71 -5.32
CA ASP A 103 2.83 -4.52 -5.42
C ASP A 103 2.08 -5.74 -4.89
N VAL A 104 1.36 -5.56 -3.78
CA VAL A 104 0.47 -6.55 -3.17
C VAL A 104 -0.99 -6.10 -3.21
N ALA A 105 -1.30 -5.04 -3.95
CA ALA A 105 -2.65 -4.56 -4.13
C ALA A 105 -3.50 -5.59 -4.89
N ASN A 106 -4.71 -5.85 -4.36
CA ASN A 106 -5.62 -6.83 -4.97
C ASN A 106 -6.99 -6.18 -5.21
N PRO A 107 -7.48 -6.13 -6.46
CA PRO A 107 -8.76 -5.52 -6.81
C PRO A 107 -9.96 -6.42 -6.49
N LEU A 108 -10.11 -6.79 -5.21
CA LEU A 108 -11.22 -7.59 -4.72
C LEU A 108 -12.50 -6.76 -4.62
N ASP A 109 -13.59 -7.30 -5.11
CA ASP A 109 -14.92 -6.69 -5.02
C ASP A 109 -15.75 -7.39 -3.94
N PHE A 110 -15.91 -6.75 -2.79
CA PHE A 110 -16.68 -7.28 -1.67
C PHE A 110 -18.18 -6.95 -1.74
N SER A 111 -18.66 -6.24 -2.76
CA SER A 111 -20.06 -5.86 -2.90
C SER A 111 -21.02 -7.05 -3.04
N ALA A 112 -20.51 -8.17 -3.57
CA ALA A 112 -21.26 -9.42 -3.77
C ALA A 112 -21.10 -10.42 -2.60
N GLY A 113 -20.41 -10.05 -1.49
CA GLY A 113 -20.18 -10.92 -0.34
C GLY A 113 -18.82 -11.63 -0.37
N PHE A 114 -18.71 -12.73 0.37
CA PHE A 114 -17.47 -13.52 0.48
C PHE A 114 -17.69 -14.92 -0.10
N PRO A 115 -16.74 -15.48 -0.89
CA PRO A 115 -15.47 -14.91 -1.33
C PRO A 115 -15.66 -13.82 -2.40
N PRO A 116 -14.90 -12.71 -2.32
CA PRO A 116 -15.03 -11.61 -3.26
C PRO A 116 -14.49 -12.00 -4.63
N PRO A 117 -15.21 -11.71 -5.73
CA PRO A 117 -14.65 -11.87 -7.06
C PRO A 117 -13.53 -10.83 -7.29
N CYS A 118 -12.49 -11.22 -7.99
CA CYS A 118 -11.48 -10.28 -8.46
C CYS A 118 -12.04 -9.47 -9.64
N ARG A 119 -12.00 -8.14 -9.55
CA ARG A 119 -12.52 -7.25 -10.62
C ARG A 119 -11.70 -7.25 -11.91
N TRP A 120 -10.47 -7.74 -11.85
CA TRP A 120 -9.67 -7.89 -13.05
C TRP A 120 -10.15 -9.10 -13.85
N ARG A 121 -10.93 -8.83 -14.90
CA ARG A 121 -10.98 -9.77 -16.01
C ARG A 121 -9.68 -9.60 -16.78
N THR A 122 -8.66 -10.37 -16.44
CA THR A 122 -7.55 -10.55 -17.36
C THR A 122 -8.11 -11.08 -18.65
N PRO A 123 -7.85 -10.41 -19.81
CA PRO A 123 -7.97 -11.10 -21.08
C PRO A 123 -7.10 -12.34 -20.95
N THR A 124 -7.63 -13.51 -21.24
CA THR A 124 -7.05 -14.83 -21.04
C THR A 124 -5.78 -15.12 -21.88
N ARG A 125 -4.96 -14.09 -22.10
CA ARG A 125 -3.68 -14.24 -22.79
C ARG A 125 -2.66 -13.31 -22.15
N TRP A 126 -1.82 -13.88 -21.29
CA TRP A 126 -0.51 -13.28 -21.06
C TRP A 126 0.16 -13.17 -22.42
N PRO A 127 0.65 -11.98 -22.85
CA PRO A 127 1.59 -11.94 -23.93
C PRO A 127 2.78 -12.79 -23.48
N SER A 128 3.08 -13.81 -24.28
CA SER A 128 4.29 -14.61 -24.12
C SER A 128 5.47 -13.66 -23.98
N ARG A 129 6.25 -13.86 -22.92
CA ARG A 129 7.45 -13.11 -22.54
C ARG A 129 8.14 -12.46 -23.76
N SER A 130 8.02 -11.16 -23.89
CA SER A 130 9.08 -10.38 -24.47
C SER A 130 9.97 -9.94 -23.31
N SER A 131 11.22 -10.31 -23.35
CA SER A 131 12.26 -10.01 -22.37
C SER A 131 12.73 -8.56 -22.43
N ALA A 132 11.82 -7.61 -22.65
CA ALA A 132 12.14 -6.20 -22.60
C ALA A 132 11.95 -5.71 -21.17
N PRO A 133 12.93 -5.00 -20.57
CA PRO A 133 12.75 -4.40 -19.26
C PRO A 133 11.62 -3.38 -19.32
N ILE A 134 10.70 -3.48 -18.37
CA ILE A 134 9.62 -2.49 -18.21
C ILE A 134 10.31 -1.17 -17.86
N ARG A 135 10.33 -0.24 -18.81
CA ARG A 135 10.77 1.12 -18.53
C ARG A 135 9.64 1.81 -17.78
N ALA A 136 9.97 2.51 -16.69
CA ALA A 136 9.03 3.26 -15.84
C ALA A 136 8.23 4.37 -16.58
N ARG A 137 8.31 4.44 -17.90
CA ARG A 137 7.66 5.45 -18.74
C ARG A 137 6.28 5.08 -19.27
N GLU A 138 5.75 3.88 -18.93
CA GLU A 138 4.48 3.38 -19.53
C GLU A 138 3.38 3.11 -18.46
N TRP A 139 3.44 3.84 -17.34
CA TRP A 139 2.35 3.85 -16.33
C TRP A 139 1.47 5.08 -16.47
#